data_59a84bdfaeb66f3854a55fc8c1cf0b80
#
_entry.id   59a84bdfaeb66f3854a55fc8c1cf0b80
#
_cell.length_a   1.000
_cell.length_b   1.000
_cell.length_c   1.000
_cell.angle_alpha   90.00
_cell.angle_beta   90.00
_cell.angle_gamma   90.00
#
_symmetry.space_group_name_H-M   'P 1'
#
loop_
_entity.id
_entity.type
_entity.pdbx_description
1 polymer ?
#
loop_
_entity_poly.entity_id
_entity_poly.type
_entity_poly.pdbx_seq_one_letter_code
_entity_poly.pdbx_strand_id
1 'polypeptide(L)'
;MDKPIILYNVPGRTSANIEPSTLARLAETPNIAGVKEASGNIVQVAEICNLVPEHFLVFSGDDAITLPLIALGGVGIISVASNEIPREMAEMTRAALNNDWGTARRIHRKYLALMQANFIETNPMPVKAVLAMMGKVEEVYRLPLLPMRRDTRSKIQKIATEAGLIAKPAIPPADAVNFYIYENWLAGPHKIVLHRSSCGQCNHGKGRPAGHDANHARWHGPYATLTEARETSQGMAGVLIRSECKCI
;
A
#
# COMPACT_ATOMS: atom_id res chain seq x y z
N MET A 1 34.61 16.21 5.57
CA MET A 1 33.90 14.91 5.59
C MET A 1 34.12 14.29 4.23
N ASP A 2 34.78 13.11 4.13
CA ASP A 2 35.20 12.54 2.84
C ASP A 2 34.16 11.60 2.18
N LYS A 3 32.94 11.53 2.76
CA LYS A 3 31.87 10.70 2.24
C LYS A 3 30.98 11.49 1.29
N PRO A 4 30.53 10.89 0.17
CA PRO A 4 29.56 11.52 -0.70
C PRO A 4 28.22 11.72 0.00
N ILE A 5 27.60 12.86 -0.25
CA ILE A 5 26.30 13.25 0.31
C ILE A 5 25.28 13.27 -0.81
N ILE A 6 24.15 12.58 -0.63
CA ILE A 6 22.95 12.74 -1.44
C ILE A 6 21.97 13.56 -0.63
N LEU A 7 21.63 14.75 -1.11
CA LEU A 7 20.61 15.61 -0.51
C LEU A 7 19.25 14.95 -0.65
N TYR A 8 18.30 15.26 0.25
CA TYR A 8 16.94 14.73 0.12
C TYR A 8 15.92 15.88 0.16
N ASN A 9 15.33 16.17 -1.00
CA ASN A 9 14.25 17.13 -1.13
C ASN A 9 12.89 16.44 -1.02
N VAL A 10 12.16 16.69 0.07
CA VAL A 10 10.86 16.07 0.37
C VAL A 10 9.91 17.06 1.04
N PRO A 11 9.44 18.09 0.31
CA PRO A 11 8.65 19.18 0.87
C PRO A 11 7.40 18.73 1.64
N GLY A 12 6.75 17.66 1.19
CA GLY A 12 5.58 17.08 1.86
C GLY A 12 5.83 16.56 3.28
N ARG A 13 7.11 16.41 3.71
CA ARG A 13 7.50 15.96 5.06
C ARG A 13 8.22 17.01 5.85
N THR A 14 8.96 17.91 5.19
CA THR A 14 9.81 18.91 5.82
C THR A 14 9.17 20.28 5.85
N SER A 15 8.11 20.50 5.06
CA SER A 15 7.51 21.81 4.78
C SER A 15 8.51 22.83 4.19
N ALA A 16 9.63 22.34 3.63
CA ALA A 16 10.66 23.13 2.98
C ALA A 16 11.05 22.51 1.64
N ASN A 17 11.20 23.35 0.60
CA ASN A 17 11.67 22.94 -0.71
C ASN A 17 13.11 23.38 -0.91
N ILE A 18 13.92 22.54 -1.55
CA ILE A 18 15.24 22.92 -2.04
C ILE A 18 15.05 23.39 -3.49
N GLU A 19 15.07 24.69 -3.70
CA GLU A 19 14.86 25.29 -5.01
C GLU A 19 15.97 24.87 -5.99
N PRO A 20 15.69 24.75 -7.31
CA PRO A 20 16.67 24.35 -8.33
C PRO A 20 17.95 25.19 -8.32
N SER A 21 17.84 26.50 -8.14
CA SER A 21 18.99 27.41 -8.05
C SER A 21 19.85 27.15 -6.80
N THR A 22 19.23 26.72 -5.70
CA THR A 22 19.96 26.32 -4.48
C THR A 22 20.70 25.00 -4.72
N LEU A 23 20.08 24.02 -5.40
CA LEU A 23 20.75 22.77 -5.76
C LEU A 23 21.93 23.01 -6.69
N ALA A 24 21.79 23.88 -7.69
CA ALA A 24 22.89 24.24 -8.58
C ALA A 24 24.11 24.78 -7.80
N ARG A 25 23.89 25.65 -6.83
CA ARG A 25 24.96 26.15 -5.95
C ARG A 25 25.56 25.05 -5.06
N LEU A 26 24.73 24.17 -4.52
CA LEU A 26 25.21 23.06 -3.67
C LEU A 26 25.98 22.02 -4.47
N ALA A 27 25.69 21.84 -5.76
CA ALA A 27 26.39 20.94 -6.65
C ALA A 27 27.85 21.37 -6.93
N GLU A 28 28.21 22.62 -6.64
CA GLU A 28 29.61 23.10 -6.69
C GLU A 28 30.46 22.58 -5.53
N THR A 29 29.81 22.01 -4.49
CA THR A 29 30.52 21.49 -3.29
C THR A 29 31.00 20.07 -3.57
N PRO A 30 32.29 19.77 -3.52
CA PRO A 30 32.89 18.52 -4.06
C PRO A 30 32.34 17.22 -3.48
N ASN A 31 31.83 17.23 -2.26
CA ASN A 31 31.28 16.03 -1.61
C ASN A 31 29.75 15.92 -1.67
N ILE A 32 29.06 16.88 -2.29
CA ILE A 32 27.62 16.77 -2.55
C ILE A 32 27.45 16.13 -3.92
N ALA A 33 27.18 14.83 -3.94
CA ALA A 33 27.20 13.99 -5.15
C ALA A 33 25.86 13.98 -5.90
N GLY A 34 24.77 14.41 -5.28
CA GLY A 34 23.47 14.37 -5.93
C GLY A 34 22.30 14.71 -5.00
N VAL A 35 21.10 14.53 -5.54
CA VAL A 35 19.83 14.73 -4.84
C VAL A 35 18.88 13.56 -5.03
N LYS A 36 18.18 13.18 -3.97
CA LYS A 36 16.94 12.41 -4.01
C LYS A 36 15.78 13.41 -4.07
N GLU A 37 15.17 13.54 -5.25
CA GLU A 37 14.09 14.50 -5.51
C GLU A 37 12.72 13.85 -5.30
N ALA A 38 11.96 14.34 -4.37
CA ALA A 38 10.64 13.83 -3.98
C ALA A 38 9.60 14.94 -3.77
N SER A 39 9.76 16.08 -4.48
CA SER A 39 8.74 17.13 -4.49
C SER A 39 7.46 16.74 -5.23
N GLY A 40 7.54 15.75 -6.16
CA GLY A 40 6.46 15.42 -7.08
C GLY A 40 6.29 16.41 -8.23
N ASN A 41 7.11 17.47 -8.29
CA ASN A 41 7.03 18.50 -9.32
C ASN A 41 7.98 18.18 -10.48
N ILE A 42 7.44 17.66 -11.57
CA ILE A 42 8.23 17.26 -12.74
C ILE A 42 8.86 18.45 -13.47
N VAL A 43 8.29 19.64 -13.37
CA VAL A 43 8.87 20.89 -13.92
C VAL A 43 10.13 21.24 -13.14
N GLN A 44 10.09 21.17 -11.81
CA GLN A 44 11.26 21.39 -10.95
C GLN A 44 12.37 20.35 -11.26
N VAL A 45 12.01 19.08 -11.51
CA VAL A 45 12.97 18.07 -11.94
C VAL A 45 13.67 18.46 -13.23
N ALA A 46 12.93 18.96 -14.24
CA ALA A 46 13.50 19.41 -15.51
C ALA A 46 14.46 20.61 -15.29
N GLU A 47 14.08 21.54 -14.45
CA GLU A 47 14.94 22.69 -14.10
C GLU A 47 16.22 22.24 -13.40
N ILE A 48 16.14 21.32 -12.45
CA ILE A 48 17.30 20.75 -11.76
C ILE A 48 18.24 20.09 -12.77
N CYS A 49 17.72 19.18 -13.61
CA CYS A 49 18.54 18.47 -14.60
C CYS A 49 19.22 19.43 -15.61
N ASN A 50 18.61 20.59 -15.87
CA ASN A 50 19.17 21.61 -16.75
C ASN A 50 20.25 22.48 -16.07
N LEU A 51 20.17 22.66 -14.75
CA LEU A 51 21.04 23.59 -14.01
C LEU A 51 22.27 22.92 -13.38
N VAL A 52 22.14 21.65 -12.98
CA VAL A 52 23.23 20.95 -12.29
C VAL A 52 24.29 20.43 -13.28
N PRO A 53 25.56 20.31 -12.86
CA PRO A 53 26.60 19.74 -13.71
C PRO A 53 26.34 18.26 -14.01
N GLU A 54 26.85 17.75 -15.12
CA GLU A 54 26.63 16.39 -15.63
C GLU A 54 26.98 15.28 -14.62
N HIS A 55 27.95 15.53 -13.77
CA HIS A 55 28.36 14.58 -12.72
C HIS A 55 27.45 14.54 -11.50
N PHE A 56 26.50 15.48 -11.35
CA PHE A 56 25.59 15.54 -10.22
C PHE A 56 24.40 14.61 -10.43
N LEU A 57 24.20 13.69 -9.49
CA LEU A 57 23.25 12.60 -9.62
C LEU A 57 21.85 13.00 -9.18
N VAL A 58 20.86 12.92 -10.06
CA VAL A 58 19.45 13.20 -9.74
C VAL A 58 18.69 11.87 -9.65
N PHE A 59 18.29 11.47 -8.44
CA PHE A 59 17.49 10.28 -8.17
C PHE A 59 16.03 10.64 -7.93
N SER A 60 15.12 9.81 -8.42
CA SER A 60 13.73 9.88 -8.00
C SER A 60 13.59 9.45 -6.53
N GLY A 61 12.80 10.19 -5.76
CA GLY A 61 12.35 9.80 -4.43
C GLY A 61 10.93 9.27 -4.40
N ASP A 62 10.27 9.20 -5.57
CA ASP A 62 8.91 8.72 -5.77
C ASP A 62 8.88 7.66 -6.87
N ASP A 63 8.42 6.45 -6.51
CA ASP A 63 8.36 5.29 -7.40
C ASP A 63 7.51 5.58 -8.65
N ALA A 64 6.38 6.28 -8.50
CA ALA A 64 5.42 6.51 -9.57
C ALA A 64 5.92 7.46 -10.66
N ILE A 65 6.83 8.39 -10.34
CA ILE A 65 7.38 9.37 -11.28
C ILE A 65 8.82 9.08 -11.72
N THR A 66 9.32 7.88 -11.43
CA THR A 66 10.69 7.50 -11.80
C THR A 66 10.95 7.57 -13.30
N LEU A 67 10.01 7.09 -14.13
CA LEU A 67 10.19 7.08 -15.59
C LEU A 67 10.27 8.49 -16.18
N PRO A 68 9.37 9.43 -15.91
CA PRO A 68 9.51 10.80 -16.39
C PRO A 68 10.79 11.49 -15.87
N LEU A 69 11.21 11.22 -14.62
CA LEU A 69 12.46 11.76 -14.09
C LEU A 69 13.67 11.25 -14.86
N ILE A 70 13.76 9.95 -15.17
CA ILE A 70 14.84 9.39 -15.97
C ILE A 70 14.82 9.98 -17.39
N ALA A 71 13.65 10.18 -17.99
CA ALA A 71 13.52 10.79 -19.31
C ALA A 71 14.04 12.24 -19.36
N LEU A 72 14.10 12.94 -18.22
CA LEU A 72 14.65 14.29 -18.08
C LEU A 72 16.15 14.31 -17.74
N GLY A 73 16.80 13.16 -17.58
CA GLY A 73 18.23 13.08 -17.26
C GLY A 73 18.54 12.52 -15.87
N GLY A 74 17.53 12.09 -15.13
CA GLY A 74 17.77 11.40 -13.85
C GLY A 74 18.42 10.05 -14.01
N VAL A 75 19.17 9.62 -12.98
CA VAL A 75 20.04 8.44 -13.04
C VAL A 75 19.48 7.21 -12.32
N GLY A 76 18.30 7.31 -11.71
CA GLY A 76 17.71 6.18 -11.00
C GLY A 76 16.71 6.58 -9.92
N ILE A 77 16.53 5.70 -8.93
CA ILE A 77 15.55 5.86 -7.86
C ILE A 77 16.10 5.39 -6.51
N ILE A 78 15.66 6.05 -5.44
CA ILE A 78 15.75 5.58 -4.06
C ILE A 78 14.33 5.24 -3.60
N SER A 79 13.96 3.99 -3.82
CA SER A 79 12.59 3.48 -3.89
C SER A 79 12.04 2.99 -2.55
N VAL A 80 10.72 3.06 -2.39
CA VAL A 80 9.96 2.35 -1.35
C VAL A 80 9.53 0.97 -1.87
N ALA A 81 8.95 0.89 -3.06
CA ALA A 81 8.45 -0.36 -3.65
C ALA A 81 9.55 -1.40 -3.88
N SER A 82 10.82 -0.99 -3.95
CA SER A 82 11.96 -1.92 -4.04
C SER A 82 12.11 -2.85 -2.81
N ASN A 83 11.47 -2.55 -1.68
CA ASN A 83 11.41 -3.46 -0.54
C ASN A 83 10.51 -4.67 -0.83
N GLU A 84 9.50 -4.52 -1.66
CA GLU A 84 8.48 -5.51 -1.99
C GLU A 84 8.79 -6.23 -3.32
N ILE A 85 9.24 -5.46 -4.31
CA ILE A 85 9.49 -5.89 -5.70
C ILE A 85 10.88 -5.42 -6.19
N PRO A 86 11.98 -5.81 -5.52
CA PRO A 86 13.32 -5.30 -5.82
C PRO A 86 13.78 -5.59 -7.25
N ARG A 87 13.46 -6.79 -7.75
CA ARG A 87 13.83 -7.23 -9.12
C ARG A 87 13.15 -6.35 -10.16
N GLU A 88 11.86 -6.16 -10.03
CA GLU A 88 11.03 -5.41 -10.97
C GLU A 88 11.41 -3.93 -10.98
N MET A 89 11.67 -3.34 -9.81
CA MET A 89 12.14 -1.95 -9.72
C MET A 89 13.52 -1.77 -10.36
N ALA A 90 14.43 -2.71 -10.13
CA ALA A 90 15.75 -2.69 -10.76
C ALA A 90 15.67 -2.90 -12.29
N GLU A 91 14.79 -3.80 -12.77
CA GLU A 91 14.55 -4.04 -14.18
C GLU A 91 13.94 -2.80 -14.87
N MET A 92 12.91 -2.21 -14.26
CA MET A 92 12.26 -1.00 -14.77
C MET A 92 13.24 0.15 -14.94
N THR A 93 14.07 0.39 -13.91
CA THR A 93 15.05 1.47 -13.89
C THR A 93 16.14 1.24 -14.96
N ARG A 94 16.70 0.02 -15.04
CA ARG A 94 17.70 -0.32 -16.07
C ARG A 94 17.15 -0.23 -17.49
N ALA A 95 15.91 -0.70 -17.71
CA ALA A 95 15.27 -0.59 -19.01
C ALA A 95 15.11 0.87 -19.44
N ALA A 96 14.66 1.76 -18.53
CA ALA A 96 14.55 3.18 -18.83
C ALA A 96 15.90 3.83 -19.15
N LEU A 97 16.93 3.56 -18.34
CA LEU A 97 18.29 4.06 -18.56
C LEU A 97 18.92 3.56 -19.87
N ASN A 98 18.52 2.38 -20.34
CA ASN A 98 18.95 1.81 -21.63
C ASN A 98 18.02 2.17 -22.80
N ASN A 99 17.10 3.13 -22.62
CA ASN A 99 16.10 3.54 -23.62
C ASN A 99 15.10 2.45 -24.03
N ASP A 100 15.00 1.32 -23.31
CA ASP A 100 13.93 0.34 -23.48
C ASP A 100 12.66 0.79 -22.74
N TRP A 101 12.03 1.82 -23.28
CA TRP A 101 10.79 2.38 -22.76
C TRP A 101 9.59 1.43 -22.86
N GLY A 102 9.66 0.40 -23.72
CA GLY A 102 8.66 -0.65 -23.84
C GLY A 102 8.56 -1.47 -22.55
N THR A 103 9.68 -2.04 -22.15
CA THR A 103 9.81 -2.83 -20.91
C THR A 103 9.57 -1.96 -19.68
N ALA A 104 10.18 -0.77 -19.61
CA ALA A 104 10.01 0.14 -18.47
C ALA A 104 8.54 0.48 -18.23
N ARG A 105 7.79 0.89 -19.26
CA ARG A 105 6.37 1.21 -19.14
C ARG A 105 5.50 0.02 -18.79
N ARG A 106 5.81 -1.17 -19.29
CA ARG A 106 5.08 -2.41 -18.95
C ARG A 106 5.17 -2.71 -17.45
N ILE A 107 6.37 -2.63 -16.88
CA ILE A 107 6.59 -2.87 -15.45
C ILE A 107 5.92 -1.77 -14.61
N HIS A 108 6.13 -0.51 -14.97
CA HIS A 108 5.53 0.63 -14.28
C HIS A 108 3.99 0.50 -14.20
N ARG A 109 3.33 0.24 -15.34
CA ARG A 109 1.86 0.09 -15.38
C ARG A 109 1.37 -1.07 -14.51
N LYS A 110 2.11 -2.17 -14.48
CA LYS A 110 1.76 -3.34 -13.67
C LYS A 110 1.76 -3.02 -12.17
N TYR A 111 2.73 -2.23 -11.72
CA TYR A 111 2.96 -1.98 -10.29
C TYR A 111 2.59 -0.57 -9.82
N LEU A 112 2.06 0.29 -10.68
CA LEU A 112 1.70 1.66 -10.34
C LEU A 112 0.76 1.74 -9.12
N ALA A 113 -0.26 0.88 -9.07
CA ALA A 113 -1.18 0.83 -7.95
C ALA A 113 -0.48 0.50 -6.62
N LEU A 114 0.51 -0.41 -6.63
CA LEU A 114 1.33 -0.74 -5.46
C LEU A 114 2.21 0.45 -5.05
N MET A 115 2.90 1.08 -6.01
CA MET A 115 3.74 2.26 -5.76
C MET A 115 2.94 3.37 -5.05
N GLN A 116 1.73 3.65 -5.53
CA GLN A 116 0.84 4.65 -4.92
C GLN A 116 0.28 4.19 -3.56
N ALA A 117 -0.05 2.90 -3.43
CA ALA A 117 -0.59 2.35 -2.19
C ALA A 117 0.40 2.42 -1.02
N ASN A 118 1.71 2.43 -1.29
CA ASN A 118 2.75 2.64 -0.29
C ASN A 118 2.70 4.01 0.41
N PHE A 119 1.85 4.92 -0.09
CA PHE A 119 1.63 6.25 0.47
C PHE A 119 0.17 6.52 0.86
N ILE A 120 -0.68 5.48 0.89
CA ILE A 120 -2.10 5.60 1.32
C ILE A 120 -2.23 6.00 2.80
N GLU A 121 -1.21 5.69 3.59
CA GLU A 121 -0.92 6.21 4.92
C GLU A 121 0.55 6.60 5.01
N THR A 122 0.98 7.12 6.16
CA THR A 122 2.39 7.51 6.35
C THR A 122 3.33 6.33 6.10
N ASN A 123 4.22 6.45 5.11
CA ASN A 123 5.33 5.51 4.94
C ASN A 123 6.26 5.58 6.19
N PRO A 124 6.73 4.44 6.75
CA PRO A 124 6.76 3.09 6.16
C PRO A 124 5.64 2.13 6.57
N MET A 125 4.51 2.61 7.12
CA MET A 125 3.45 1.72 7.60
C MET A 125 2.91 0.80 6.49
N PRO A 126 2.54 1.30 5.27
CA PRO A 126 1.99 0.46 4.22
C PRO A 126 2.97 -0.60 3.71
N VAL A 127 4.21 -0.24 3.38
CA VAL A 127 5.22 -1.18 2.89
C VAL A 127 5.55 -2.26 3.92
N LYS A 128 5.61 -1.93 5.21
CA LYS A 128 5.81 -2.91 6.28
C LYS A 128 4.63 -3.86 6.41
N ALA A 129 3.39 -3.37 6.28
CA ALA A 129 2.21 -4.21 6.29
C ALA A 129 2.22 -5.21 5.12
N VAL A 130 2.58 -4.78 3.90
CA VAL A 130 2.70 -5.68 2.74
C VAL A 130 3.80 -6.71 2.96
N LEU A 131 4.98 -6.31 3.43
CA LEU A 131 6.07 -7.24 3.74
C LEU A 131 5.69 -8.27 4.80
N ALA A 132 4.91 -7.88 5.81
CA ALA A 132 4.38 -8.81 6.80
C ALA A 132 3.37 -9.78 6.19
N MET A 133 2.47 -9.30 5.33
CA MET A 133 1.53 -10.16 4.57
C MET A 133 2.27 -11.15 3.63
N MET A 134 3.46 -10.76 3.14
CA MET A 134 4.35 -11.64 2.36
C MET A 134 5.14 -12.63 3.24
N GLY A 135 5.02 -12.56 4.58
CA GLY A 135 5.79 -13.36 5.53
C GLY A 135 7.29 -13.03 5.57
N LYS A 136 7.68 -11.81 5.20
CA LYS A 136 9.08 -11.38 5.15
C LYS A 136 9.57 -10.72 6.43
N VAL A 137 8.67 -10.07 7.17
CA VAL A 137 8.96 -9.37 8.43
C VAL A 137 7.79 -9.52 9.40
N GLU A 138 8.06 -9.25 10.67
CA GLU A 138 7.00 -9.04 11.66
C GLU A 138 6.37 -7.65 11.49
N GLU A 139 5.04 -7.54 11.66
CA GLU A 139 4.34 -6.26 11.56
C GLU A 139 4.47 -5.47 12.87
N VAL A 140 5.67 -4.96 13.14
CA VAL A 140 6.01 -4.19 14.35
C VAL A 140 6.36 -2.77 13.98
N TYR A 141 5.83 -1.81 14.73
CA TYR A 141 6.08 -0.38 14.55
C TYR A 141 6.63 0.25 15.83
N ARG A 142 7.57 1.17 15.69
CA ARG A 142 8.02 2.03 16.81
C ARG A 142 7.21 3.30 16.82
N LEU A 143 6.83 3.77 17.99
CA LEU A 143 6.15 5.07 18.14
C LEU A 143 6.97 6.20 17.51
N PRO A 144 6.32 7.17 16.86
CA PRO A 144 4.88 7.43 16.82
C PRO A 144 4.10 6.64 15.75
N LEU A 145 4.75 5.72 15.01
CA LEU A 145 4.09 4.93 13.98
C LEU A 145 3.20 3.85 14.62
N LEU A 146 2.02 3.66 14.04
CA LEU A 146 1.02 2.70 14.46
C LEU A 146 0.68 1.73 13.31
N PRO A 147 0.07 0.58 13.61
CA PRO A 147 -0.49 -0.28 12.56
C PRO A 147 -1.50 0.49 11.70
N MET A 148 -1.57 0.12 10.41
CA MET A 148 -2.53 0.72 9.48
C MET A 148 -3.97 0.58 9.95
N ARG A 149 -4.82 1.54 9.58
CA ARG A 149 -6.27 1.44 9.76
C ARG A 149 -6.81 0.27 8.94
N ARG A 150 -7.88 -0.34 9.44
CA ARG A 150 -8.45 -1.56 8.84
C ARG A 150 -8.87 -1.37 7.38
N ASP A 151 -9.49 -0.23 7.05
CA ASP A 151 -9.95 0.08 5.69
C ASP A 151 -8.81 0.22 4.69
N THR A 152 -7.75 0.96 5.03
CA THR A 152 -6.57 1.14 4.20
C THR A 152 -5.73 -0.13 4.11
N ARG A 153 -5.62 -0.89 5.21
CA ARG A 153 -4.98 -2.20 5.23
C ARG A 153 -5.66 -3.21 4.30
N SER A 154 -7.01 -3.21 4.27
CA SER A 154 -7.77 -4.05 3.33
C SER A 154 -7.55 -3.63 1.87
N LYS A 155 -7.46 -2.32 1.60
CA LYS A 155 -7.17 -1.82 0.25
C LYS A 155 -5.79 -2.24 -0.23
N ILE A 156 -4.76 -2.07 0.60
CA ILE A 156 -3.39 -2.44 0.21
C ILE A 156 -3.24 -3.95 0.06
N GLN A 157 -3.92 -4.75 0.90
CA GLN A 157 -3.96 -6.20 0.76
C GLN A 157 -4.52 -6.63 -0.60
N LYS A 158 -5.62 -6.02 -1.04
CA LYS A 158 -6.19 -6.27 -2.37
C LYS A 158 -5.19 -5.93 -3.47
N ILE A 159 -4.56 -4.77 -3.42
CA ILE A 159 -3.56 -4.32 -4.39
C ILE A 159 -2.36 -5.26 -4.43
N ALA A 160 -1.83 -5.65 -3.28
CA ALA A 160 -0.71 -6.60 -3.19
C ALA A 160 -1.08 -8.00 -3.73
N THR A 161 -2.33 -8.43 -3.52
CA THR A 161 -2.86 -9.67 -4.12
C THR A 161 -2.95 -9.57 -5.65
N GLU A 162 -3.45 -8.46 -6.17
CA GLU A 162 -3.54 -8.20 -7.62
C GLU A 162 -2.16 -8.08 -8.26
N ALA A 163 -1.18 -7.54 -7.54
CA ALA A 163 0.21 -7.48 -7.94
C ALA A 163 0.92 -8.86 -7.91
N GLY A 164 0.28 -9.88 -7.31
CA GLY A 164 0.82 -11.24 -7.20
C GLY A 164 1.84 -11.43 -6.07
N LEU A 165 1.88 -10.52 -5.09
CA LEU A 165 2.82 -10.57 -3.95
C LEU A 165 2.33 -11.47 -2.82
N ILE A 166 1.02 -11.58 -2.65
CA ILE A 166 0.36 -12.46 -1.68
C ILE A 166 -0.65 -13.34 -2.38
N ALA A 167 -0.79 -14.56 -1.88
CA ALA A 167 -1.75 -15.49 -2.42
C ALA A 167 -3.18 -14.91 -2.35
N LYS A 168 -3.97 -15.12 -3.39
CA LYS A 168 -5.41 -14.91 -3.26
C LYS A 168 -5.92 -15.80 -2.13
N PRO A 169 -6.77 -15.27 -1.23
CA PRO A 169 -7.47 -16.12 -0.29
C PRO A 169 -8.08 -17.28 -1.09
N ALA A 170 -7.83 -18.51 -0.67
CA ALA A 170 -8.45 -19.66 -1.32
C ALA A 170 -9.97 -19.42 -1.32
N ILE A 171 -10.58 -19.39 -2.51
CA ILE A 171 -12.03 -19.43 -2.59
C ILE A 171 -12.39 -20.83 -2.11
N PRO A 172 -13.07 -20.96 -0.96
CA PRO A 172 -13.48 -22.28 -0.51
C PRO A 172 -14.32 -22.91 -1.64
N PRO A 173 -14.20 -24.23 -1.87
CA PRO A 173 -15.00 -24.91 -2.88
C PRO A 173 -16.47 -24.57 -2.66
N ALA A 174 -17.25 -24.47 -3.75
CA ALA A 174 -18.64 -24.00 -3.72
C ALA A 174 -19.56 -24.82 -2.79
N ASP A 175 -19.13 -26.02 -2.45
CA ASP A 175 -19.76 -27.00 -1.54
C ASP A 175 -19.21 -26.95 -0.11
N ALA A 176 -18.14 -26.17 0.18
CA ALA A 176 -17.67 -25.99 1.54
C ALA A 176 -18.71 -25.19 2.36
N VAL A 177 -19.14 -25.79 3.46
CA VAL A 177 -20.00 -25.10 4.42
C VAL A 177 -19.16 -24.07 5.15
N ASN A 178 -19.35 -22.82 4.82
CA ASN A 178 -18.71 -21.70 5.51
C ASN A 178 -19.68 -21.04 6.50
N PHE A 179 -19.12 -20.33 7.45
CA PHE A 179 -19.87 -19.57 8.43
C PHE A 179 -19.60 -18.08 8.25
N TYR A 180 -20.60 -17.27 8.56
CA TYR A 180 -20.53 -15.82 8.45
C TYR A 180 -21.13 -15.19 9.70
N ILE A 181 -20.60 -14.04 10.12
CA ILE A 181 -21.13 -13.24 11.19
C ILE A 181 -21.83 -12.02 10.57
N TYR A 182 -23.12 -11.87 10.82
CA TYR A 182 -23.85 -10.66 10.50
C TYR A 182 -23.85 -9.71 11.70
N GLU A 183 -23.25 -8.55 11.52
CA GLU A 183 -23.14 -7.50 12.53
C GLU A 183 -24.13 -6.37 12.23
N ASN A 184 -24.92 -5.94 13.23
CA ASN A 184 -25.91 -4.87 13.10
C ASN A 184 -25.95 -4.03 14.37
N TRP A 185 -25.97 -2.69 14.21
CA TRP A 185 -26.03 -1.72 15.31
C TRP A 185 -27.03 -0.57 15.09
N LEU A 186 -27.97 -0.70 14.14
CA LEU A 186 -28.90 0.37 13.75
C LEU A 186 -30.19 0.39 14.57
N ALA A 187 -30.68 -0.74 14.96
CA ALA A 187 -32.04 -0.88 15.52
C ALA A 187 -32.03 -1.33 17.00
N GLY A 188 -31.19 -0.71 17.84
CA GLY A 188 -31.11 -1.07 19.24
C GLY A 188 -29.73 -1.52 19.67
N PRO A 189 -29.56 -2.40 20.66
CA PRO A 189 -28.26 -2.81 21.13
C PRO A 189 -27.45 -3.51 20.01
N HIS A 190 -26.17 -3.22 19.94
CA HIS A 190 -25.24 -3.83 18.99
C HIS A 190 -25.32 -5.36 19.07
N LYS A 191 -25.73 -6.00 17.99
CA LYS A 191 -25.91 -7.46 17.93
C LYS A 191 -25.18 -8.09 16.76
N ILE A 192 -24.83 -9.35 16.93
CA ILE A 192 -24.32 -10.22 15.87
C ILE A 192 -25.14 -11.51 15.79
N VAL A 193 -25.20 -12.06 14.58
CA VAL A 193 -25.83 -13.36 14.30
C VAL A 193 -24.90 -14.19 13.45
N LEU A 194 -24.63 -15.44 13.85
CA LEU A 194 -23.86 -16.39 13.05
C LEU A 194 -24.79 -17.10 12.07
N HIS A 195 -24.31 -17.29 10.84
CA HIS A 195 -25.04 -17.96 9.75
C HIS A 195 -24.15 -18.98 9.01
N ARG A 196 -24.76 -20.03 8.47
CA ARG A 196 -24.13 -20.87 7.45
C ARG A 196 -24.18 -20.18 6.08
N SER A 197 -23.21 -20.50 5.20
CA SER A 197 -23.17 -19.97 3.82
C SER A 197 -24.43 -20.28 3.03
N SER A 198 -25.03 -21.45 3.23
CA SER A 198 -26.26 -21.90 2.58
C SER A 198 -27.54 -21.29 3.12
N CYS A 199 -27.45 -20.46 4.17
CA CYS A 199 -28.61 -19.77 4.73
C CYS A 199 -29.17 -18.74 3.74
N GLY A 200 -30.47 -18.80 3.45
CA GLY A 200 -31.13 -17.86 2.54
C GLY A 200 -30.99 -16.38 2.95
N GLN A 201 -30.78 -16.11 4.23
CA GLN A 201 -30.49 -14.75 4.73
C GLN A 201 -29.02 -14.35 4.53
N CYS A 202 -28.10 -15.32 4.60
CA CYS A 202 -26.68 -15.08 4.43
C CYS A 202 -26.28 -14.93 2.96
N ASN A 203 -26.79 -15.80 2.09
CA ASN A 203 -26.40 -15.85 0.68
C ASN A 203 -24.89 -15.68 0.48
N HIS A 204 -24.09 -16.53 1.13
CA HIS A 204 -22.61 -16.49 1.10
C HIS A 204 -22.02 -15.13 1.51
N GLY A 205 -22.58 -14.49 2.52
CA GLY A 205 -22.17 -13.16 3.00
C GLY A 205 -22.62 -11.99 2.10
N LYS A 206 -23.43 -12.25 1.08
CA LYS A 206 -23.98 -11.25 0.14
C LYS A 206 -25.46 -10.95 0.39
N GLY A 207 -26.07 -11.59 1.39
CA GLY A 207 -27.47 -11.35 1.76
C GLY A 207 -27.68 -9.87 2.10
N ARG A 208 -28.78 -9.28 1.58
CA ARG A 208 -29.17 -7.94 1.98
C ARG A 208 -29.70 -7.97 3.40
N PRO A 209 -29.19 -7.10 4.30
CA PRO A 209 -29.88 -6.82 5.54
C PRO A 209 -31.25 -6.22 5.18
N ALA A 210 -32.32 -6.87 5.55
CA ALA A 210 -33.66 -6.36 5.26
C ALA A 210 -33.84 -4.96 5.86
N GLY A 211 -33.96 -3.94 5.02
CA GLY A 211 -34.32 -2.57 5.40
C GLY A 211 -33.21 -1.68 5.96
N HIS A 212 -31.93 -1.98 5.76
CA HIS A 212 -30.84 -1.24 6.40
C HIS A 212 -29.81 -0.67 5.43
N ASP A 213 -29.36 0.54 5.72
CA ASP A 213 -28.26 1.24 5.11
C ASP A 213 -26.95 0.45 5.34
N ALA A 214 -26.14 0.32 4.29
CA ALA A 214 -24.84 -0.38 4.32
C ALA A 214 -23.85 0.15 5.37
N ASN A 215 -24.11 1.34 5.92
CA ASN A 215 -23.26 1.96 6.92
C ASN A 215 -23.47 1.42 8.34
N HIS A 216 -24.53 0.64 8.61
CA HIS A 216 -24.90 0.22 9.96
C HIS A 216 -25.07 -1.29 10.13
N ALA A 217 -24.70 -2.06 9.11
CA ALA A 217 -24.68 -3.50 9.17
C ALA A 217 -23.68 -4.09 8.18
N ARG A 218 -23.00 -5.15 8.55
CA ARG A 218 -22.02 -5.81 7.67
C ARG A 218 -21.90 -7.31 7.90
N TRP A 219 -21.40 -8.00 6.87
CA TRP A 219 -21.02 -9.39 6.94
C TRP A 219 -19.51 -9.53 7.18
N HIS A 220 -19.12 -10.48 8.04
CA HIS A 220 -17.75 -10.90 8.28
C HIS A 220 -17.60 -12.38 7.90
N GLY A 221 -16.45 -12.77 7.44
CA GLY A 221 -16.16 -14.13 6.96
C GLY A 221 -15.78 -14.13 5.47
N PRO A 222 -15.66 -15.29 4.86
CA PRO A 222 -16.03 -16.61 5.37
C PRO A 222 -15.11 -17.16 6.49
N TYR A 223 -15.67 -17.93 7.39
CA TYR A 223 -14.96 -18.76 8.38
C TYR A 223 -15.13 -20.22 8.02
N ALA A 224 -14.05 -21.00 8.08
CA ALA A 224 -14.04 -22.38 7.66
C ALA A 224 -14.78 -23.31 8.65
N THR A 225 -14.82 -22.93 9.94
CA THR A 225 -15.48 -23.70 10.99
C THR A 225 -16.39 -22.82 11.82
N LEU A 226 -17.42 -23.44 12.43
CA LEU A 226 -18.30 -22.76 13.38
C LEU A 226 -17.53 -22.29 14.62
N THR A 227 -16.52 -23.05 15.05
CA THR A 227 -15.68 -22.69 16.20
C THR A 227 -14.92 -21.40 15.93
N GLU A 228 -14.28 -21.27 14.79
CA GLU A 228 -13.56 -20.05 14.36
C GLU A 228 -14.50 -18.85 14.33
N ALA A 229 -15.70 -19.00 13.76
CA ALA A 229 -16.71 -17.94 13.74
C ALA A 229 -17.16 -17.53 15.15
N ARG A 230 -17.34 -18.49 16.06
CA ARG A 230 -17.71 -18.24 17.45
C ARG A 230 -16.61 -17.49 18.21
N GLU A 231 -15.36 -17.93 18.12
CA GLU A 231 -14.20 -17.27 18.75
C GLU A 231 -14.05 -15.84 18.25
N THR A 232 -14.11 -15.64 16.93
CA THR A 232 -14.07 -14.29 16.34
C THR A 232 -15.20 -13.43 16.88
N SER A 233 -16.40 -13.97 16.95
CA SER A 233 -17.57 -13.25 17.49
C SER A 233 -17.40 -12.82 18.94
N GLN A 234 -16.73 -13.63 19.75
CA GLN A 234 -16.46 -13.32 21.17
C GLN A 234 -15.48 -12.15 21.31
N GLY A 235 -14.52 -12.01 20.41
CA GLY A 235 -13.55 -10.92 20.39
C GLY A 235 -14.09 -9.58 19.85
N MET A 236 -15.32 -9.53 19.32
CA MET A 236 -15.91 -8.29 18.78
C MET A 236 -16.31 -7.35 19.91
N ALA A 237 -15.68 -6.17 19.95
CA ALA A 237 -15.91 -5.16 20.97
C ALA A 237 -17.29 -4.49 20.82
N GLY A 238 -17.92 -4.15 21.95
CA GLY A 238 -19.19 -3.40 21.98
C GLY A 238 -20.44 -4.22 21.65
N VAL A 239 -20.32 -5.53 21.36
CA VAL A 239 -21.47 -6.38 21.07
C VAL A 239 -22.21 -6.75 22.32
N LEU A 240 -23.48 -6.36 22.40
CA LEU A 240 -24.38 -6.64 23.56
C LEU A 240 -25.19 -7.92 23.39
N ILE A 241 -25.50 -8.31 22.15
CA ILE A 241 -26.29 -9.51 21.84
C ILE A 241 -25.53 -10.39 20.86
N ARG A 242 -25.33 -11.67 21.23
CA ARG A 242 -24.79 -12.71 20.35
C ARG A 242 -25.81 -13.82 20.19
N SER A 243 -26.10 -14.21 18.95
CA SER A 243 -27.04 -15.27 18.66
C SER A 243 -26.59 -16.07 17.45
N GLU A 244 -27.17 -17.26 17.30
CA GLU A 244 -26.97 -18.11 16.13
C GLU A 244 -28.26 -18.18 15.33
N CYS A 245 -28.13 -18.18 14.00
CA CYS A 245 -29.28 -18.38 13.12
C CYS A 245 -29.79 -19.81 13.28
N LYS A 246 -31.09 -20.03 13.13
CA LYS A 246 -31.69 -21.38 13.09
C LYS A 246 -31.12 -22.29 11.98
N CYS A 247 -30.30 -21.74 11.09
CA CYS A 247 -29.58 -22.49 10.05
C CYS A 247 -28.29 -23.17 10.54
N ILE A 248 -27.82 -22.85 11.74
CA ILE A 248 -26.69 -23.48 12.42
C ILE A 248 -27.18 -24.59 13.33
#